data_a37fa4099fe740a0a2435c385a9fd8ee
#
_entry.id   a37fa4099fe740a0a2435c385a9fd8ee
#
_cell.length_a   1.000
_cell.length_b   1.000
_cell.length_c   1.000
_cell.angle_alpha   90.00
_cell.angle_beta   90.00
_cell.angle_gamma   90.00
#
_symmetry.space_group_name_H-M   'P 1'
#
loop_
_entity.id
_entity.type
_entity.pdbx_description
1 polymer ?
#
loop_
_entity_poly.entity_id
_entity_poly.type
_entity_poly.pdbx_seq_one_letter_code
_entity_poly.pdbx_strand_id
1 'polypeptide(L)'
;LGLKSYLHASSPIRRYADLLVNYQLNRYLNNKELISKEDVEQMTLEINNQGRQNIMRYREDQKYWLRKWFEKKSFKVYKVILLNWVNRYKNICILYFLDYHFSTICNLKSKKNLNIGDSFNVHNIVNNNNDIIYFELISLSK
;
A
#
# COMPACT_ATOMS: atom_id res chain seq x y z
N LEU A 1 10.18 15.49 16.70
CA LEU A 1 10.69 16.85 16.62
C LEU A 1 10.43 17.68 17.89
N GLY A 2 9.66 17.18 18.86
CA GLY A 2 9.38 17.87 20.13
C GLY A 2 8.56 19.16 19.99
N LEU A 3 7.99 19.45 18.83
CA LEU A 3 7.19 20.63 18.57
C LEU A 3 5.72 20.38 18.95
N LYS A 4 5.07 21.40 19.55
CA LYS A 4 3.64 21.35 19.89
C LYS A 4 2.73 21.28 18.65
N SER A 5 3.19 21.80 17.53
CA SER A 5 2.51 21.75 16.24
C SER A 5 3.52 21.72 15.11
N TYR A 6 3.19 21.03 14.04
CA TYR A 6 4.01 20.92 12.84
C TYR A 6 3.14 21.11 11.61
N LEU A 7 3.63 21.95 10.68
CA LEU A 7 2.94 22.28 9.47
C LEU A 7 3.82 21.97 8.26
N HIS A 8 3.28 21.24 7.30
CA HIS A 8 3.92 21.01 6.02
C HIS A 8 3.56 22.14 5.04
N ALA A 9 4.57 22.81 4.46
CA ALA A 9 4.39 23.87 3.48
C ALA A 9 5.41 23.83 2.32
N SER A 10 6.18 22.73 2.22
CA SER A 10 7.39 22.66 1.39
C SER A 10 7.15 22.19 -0.05
N SER A 11 5.97 21.71 -0.40
CA SER A 11 5.72 21.12 -1.73
C SER A 11 4.35 21.54 -2.32
N PRO A 12 4.09 22.85 -2.51
CA PRO A 12 2.77 23.35 -2.92
C PRO A 12 2.35 22.92 -4.33
N ILE A 13 3.29 22.58 -5.20
CA ILE A 13 2.99 22.16 -6.58
C ILE A 13 2.26 20.81 -6.62
N ARG A 14 2.55 19.90 -5.70
CA ARG A 14 2.01 18.54 -5.69
C ARG A 14 1.16 18.21 -4.47
N ARG A 15 1.11 19.07 -3.47
CA ARG A 15 0.30 18.90 -2.26
C ARG A 15 -0.58 20.14 -2.05
N TYR A 16 -1.87 19.95 -2.26
CA TYR A 16 -2.83 21.04 -2.13
C TYR A 16 -2.87 21.63 -0.72
N ALA A 17 -2.70 20.84 0.32
CA ALA A 17 -2.61 21.32 1.69
C ALA A 17 -1.44 22.32 1.88
N ASP A 18 -0.28 22.03 1.30
CA ASP A 18 0.87 22.94 1.34
C ASP A 18 0.59 24.24 0.57
N LEU A 19 -0.12 24.14 -0.56
CA LEU A 19 -0.55 25.31 -1.33
C LEU A 19 -1.50 26.19 -0.51
N LEU A 20 -2.47 25.60 0.16
CA LEU A 20 -3.43 26.29 1.01
C LEU A 20 -2.72 27.04 2.16
N VAL A 21 -1.74 26.39 2.80
CA VAL A 21 -0.93 27.04 3.83
C VAL A 21 -0.17 28.22 3.29
N ASN A 22 0.54 28.07 2.15
CA ASN A 22 1.28 29.16 1.52
C ASN A 22 0.34 30.30 1.09
N TYR A 23 -0.86 29.96 0.62
CA TYR A 23 -1.88 30.94 0.26
C TYR A 23 -2.34 31.75 1.48
N GLN A 24 -2.65 31.11 2.59
CA GLN A 24 -3.02 31.74 3.84
C GLN A 24 -1.90 32.64 4.38
N LEU A 25 -0.66 32.17 4.39
CA LEU A 25 0.50 32.95 4.80
C LEU A 25 0.70 34.19 3.93
N ASN A 26 0.58 34.06 2.61
CA ASN A 26 0.67 35.19 1.69
C ASN A 26 -0.42 36.23 1.96
N ARG A 27 -1.66 35.81 2.19
CA ARG A 27 -2.75 36.72 2.55
C ARG A 27 -2.47 37.43 3.87
N TYR A 28 -2.01 36.71 4.89
CA TYR A 28 -1.64 37.29 6.19
C TYR A 28 -0.54 38.35 6.06
N LEU A 29 0.54 38.02 5.36
CA LEU A 29 1.69 38.96 5.18
C LEU A 29 1.33 40.19 4.37
N ASN A 30 0.34 40.12 3.50
CA ASN A 30 -0.16 41.25 2.70
C ASN A 30 -1.40 41.94 3.30
N ASN A 31 -1.72 41.70 4.56
CA ASN A 31 -2.90 42.25 5.26
C ASN A 31 -4.22 42.03 4.51
N LYS A 32 -4.37 40.89 3.81
CA LYS A 32 -5.59 40.49 3.13
C LYS A 32 -6.42 39.64 4.06
N GLU A 33 -7.75 39.64 3.85
CA GLU A 33 -8.65 38.76 4.57
C GLU A 33 -8.26 37.29 4.41
N LEU A 34 -8.22 36.52 5.49
CA LEU A 34 -7.91 35.10 5.49
C LEU A 34 -9.15 34.29 5.05
N ILE A 35 -8.92 33.11 4.50
CA ILE A 35 -9.99 32.13 4.32
C ILE A 35 -10.53 31.75 5.71
N SER A 36 -11.84 31.65 5.84
CA SER A 36 -12.47 31.28 7.12
C SER A 36 -12.00 29.91 7.62
N LYS A 37 -12.11 29.70 8.93
CA LYS A 37 -11.76 28.40 9.53
C LYS A 37 -12.65 27.30 8.98
N GLU A 38 -13.93 27.57 8.82
CA GLU A 38 -14.95 26.65 8.32
C GLU A 38 -14.65 26.21 6.90
N ASP A 39 -14.28 27.15 6.02
CA ASP A 39 -13.90 26.84 4.63
C ASP A 39 -12.62 26.02 4.56
N VAL A 40 -11.60 26.34 5.39
CA VAL A 40 -10.36 25.55 5.46
C VAL A 40 -10.62 24.14 5.96
N GLU A 41 -11.50 23.95 6.95
CA GLU A 41 -11.89 22.63 7.44
C GLU A 41 -12.60 21.81 6.36
N GLN A 42 -13.53 22.43 5.63
CA GLN A 42 -14.22 21.77 4.51
C GLN A 42 -13.25 21.35 3.40
N MET A 43 -12.38 22.27 2.95
CA MET A 43 -11.34 21.97 1.95
C MET A 43 -10.43 20.81 2.41
N THR A 44 -10.07 20.78 3.69
CA THR A 44 -9.25 19.72 4.27
C THR A 44 -9.94 18.35 4.24
N LEU A 45 -11.24 18.32 4.54
CA LEU A 45 -12.03 17.08 4.44
C LEU A 45 -12.09 16.56 3.00
N GLU A 46 -12.30 17.45 2.02
CA GLU A 46 -12.32 17.08 0.59
C GLU A 46 -10.98 16.52 0.13
N ILE A 47 -9.86 17.19 0.47
CA ILE A 47 -8.51 16.74 0.16
C ILE A 47 -8.24 15.34 0.74
N ASN A 48 -8.59 15.13 2.00
CA ASN A 48 -8.39 13.85 2.67
C ASN A 48 -9.21 12.72 2.01
N ASN A 49 -10.44 13.00 1.61
CA ASN A 49 -11.29 12.03 0.93
C ASN A 49 -10.75 11.67 -0.46
N GLN A 50 -10.33 12.66 -1.25
CA GLN A 50 -9.69 12.42 -2.55
C GLN A 50 -8.36 11.67 -2.40
N GLY A 51 -7.56 12.01 -1.39
CA GLY A 51 -6.31 11.32 -1.08
C GLY A 51 -6.53 9.84 -0.77
N ARG A 52 -7.54 9.50 0.03
CA ARG A 52 -7.92 8.10 0.33
C ARG A 52 -8.35 7.35 -0.93
N GLN A 53 -9.18 7.95 -1.78
CA GLN A 53 -9.62 7.34 -3.04
C GLN A 53 -8.45 7.07 -3.98
N ASN A 54 -7.52 8.02 -4.11
CA ASN A 54 -6.33 7.85 -4.95
C ASN A 54 -5.43 6.72 -4.44
N ILE A 55 -5.24 6.60 -3.12
CA ILE A 55 -4.49 5.48 -2.52
C ILE A 55 -5.17 4.15 -2.80
N MET A 56 -6.51 4.08 -2.72
CA MET A 56 -7.25 2.85 -3.04
C MET A 56 -7.08 2.46 -4.51
N ARG A 57 -7.26 3.39 -5.45
CA ARG A 57 -7.05 3.15 -6.89
C ARG A 57 -5.62 2.69 -7.18
N TYR A 58 -4.63 3.37 -6.61
CA TYR A 58 -3.22 2.97 -6.77
C TYR A 58 -2.96 1.54 -6.29
N ARG A 59 -3.55 1.14 -5.15
CA ARG A 59 -3.43 -0.24 -4.63
C ARG A 59 -4.11 -1.27 -5.54
N GLU A 60 -5.24 -0.93 -6.13
CA GLU A 60 -5.96 -1.77 -7.09
C GLU A 60 -5.14 -1.95 -8.38
N ASP A 61 -4.59 -0.87 -8.92
CA ASP A 61 -3.71 -0.91 -10.08
C ASP A 61 -2.46 -1.74 -9.82
N GLN A 62 -1.81 -1.56 -8.66
CA GLN A 62 -0.66 -2.38 -8.28
C GLN A 62 -1.01 -3.88 -8.20
N LYS A 63 -2.16 -4.22 -7.59
CA LYS A 63 -2.61 -5.62 -7.52
C LYS A 63 -2.86 -6.18 -8.92
N TYR A 64 -3.51 -5.42 -9.79
CA TYR A 64 -3.79 -5.82 -11.17
C TYR A 64 -2.49 -6.14 -11.92
N TRP A 65 -1.53 -5.22 -11.93
CA TRP A 65 -0.26 -5.39 -12.64
C TRP A 65 0.60 -6.50 -12.05
N LEU A 66 0.61 -6.64 -10.73
CA LEU A 66 1.33 -7.71 -10.04
C LEU A 66 0.76 -9.08 -10.41
N ARG A 67 -0.58 -9.21 -10.46
CA ARG A 67 -1.24 -10.43 -10.93
C ARG A 67 -0.84 -10.77 -12.36
N LYS A 68 -0.90 -9.80 -13.28
CA LYS A 68 -0.50 -9.97 -14.67
C LYS A 68 0.97 -10.39 -14.81
N TRP A 69 1.82 -9.85 -13.96
CA TRP A 69 3.23 -10.22 -13.95
C TRP A 69 3.42 -11.69 -13.50
N PHE A 70 2.72 -12.14 -12.46
CA PHE A 70 2.77 -13.53 -12.01
C PHE A 70 2.15 -14.50 -13.02
N GLU A 71 1.04 -14.13 -13.68
CA GLU A 71 0.42 -14.94 -14.75
C GLU A 71 1.41 -15.24 -15.86
N LYS A 72 2.18 -14.26 -16.30
CA LYS A 72 3.22 -14.44 -17.34
C LYS A 72 4.39 -15.31 -16.90
N LYS A 73 4.57 -15.53 -15.60
CA LYS A 73 5.68 -16.29 -15.00
C LYS A 73 5.19 -17.47 -14.17
N SER A 74 4.11 -18.11 -14.58
CA SER A 74 3.38 -19.14 -13.82
C SER A 74 4.23 -20.35 -13.38
N PHE A 75 5.30 -20.68 -14.10
CA PHE A 75 6.17 -21.83 -13.77
C PHE A 75 7.41 -21.45 -12.95
N LYS A 76 7.57 -20.18 -12.58
CA LYS A 76 8.72 -19.74 -11.82
C LYS A 76 8.55 -20.06 -10.33
N VAL A 77 9.64 -20.54 -9.73
CA VAL A 77 9.77 -20.74 -8.28
C VAL A 77 10.28 -19.45 -7.66
N TYR A 78 9.65 -19.05 -6.57
CA TYR A 78 9.98 -17.83 -5.82
C TYR A 78 10.40 -18.20 -4.41
N LYS A 79 11.51 -17.65 -3.94
CA LYS A 79 11.93 -17.74 -2.55
C LYS A 79 11.28 -16.61 -1.76
N VAL A 80 10.52 -16.97 -0.71
CA VAL A 80 9.71 -16.03 0.06
C VAL A 80 9.88 -16.23 1.55
N ILE A 81 9.52 -15.19 2.32
CA ILE A 81 9.41 -15.22 3.77
C ILE A 81 7.96 -14.89 4.14
N LEU A 82 7.40 -15.63 5.08
CA LEU A 82 6.09 -15.34 5.66
C LEU A 82 6.22 -14.18 6.65
N LEU A 83 5.69 -13.00 6.27
CA LEU A 83 5.73 -11.83 7.14
C LEU A 83 4.60 -11.84 8.17
N ASN A 84 3.38 -12.16 7.74
CA ASN A 84 2.22 -12.16 8.63
C ASN A 84 1.05 -12.95 8.04
N TRP A 85 0.14 -13.42 8.90
CA TRP A 85 -1.16 -13.95 8.53
C TRP A 85 -2.22 -12.85 8.60
N VAL A 86 -2.86 -12.54 7.48
CA VAL A 86 -4.01 -11.63 7.44
C VAL A 86 -5.26 -12.37 7.89
N ASN A 87 -5.44 -13.60 7.40
CA ASN A 87 -6.50 -14.50 7.83
C ASN A 87 -6.02 -15.95 7.70
N ARG A 88 -5.66 -16.56 8.83
CA ARG A 88 -5.10 -17.92 8.86
C ARG A 88 -6.11 -18.98 8.43
N TYR A 89 -7.40 -18.81 8.76
CA TYR A 89 -8.45 -19.75 8.36
C TYR A 89 -8.69 -19.80 6.85
N LYS A 90 -8.52 -18.66 6.17
CA LYS A 90 -8.64 -18.53 4.71
C LYS A 90 -7.29 -18.67 3.99
N ASN A 91 -6.22 -18.98 4.70
CA ASN A 91 -4.84 -19.05 4.19
C ASN A 91 -4.38 -17.75 3.49
N ILE A 92 -4.86 -16.60 3.96
CA ILE A 92 -4.46 -15.29 3.44
C ILE A 92 -3.31 -14.77 4.28
N CYS A 93 -2.17 -14.51 3.64
CA CYS A 93 -0.95 -14.08 4.28
C CYS A 93 -0.24 -12.99 3.49
N ILE A 94 0.78 -12.39 4.10
CA ILE A 94 1.70 -11.46 3.46
C ILE A 94 3.01 -12.21 3.24
N LEU A 95 3.41 -12.37 1.99
CA LEU A 95 4.70 -12.95 1.61
C LEU A 95 5.65 -11.85 1.14
N TYR A 96 6.91 -11.93 1.58
CA TYR A 96 8.01 -11.11 1.07
C TYR A 96 8.83 -11.92 0.09
N PHE A 97 8.98 -11.40 -1.13
CA PHE A 97 9.72 -12.02 -2.23
C PHE A 97 11.17 -11.55 -2.20
N LEU A 98 12.09 -12.45 -1.83
CA LEU A 98 13.50 -12.13 -1.60
C LEU A 98 14.21 -11.60 -2.86
N ASP A 99 13.96 -12.22 -4.01
CA ASP A 99 14.64 -11.85 -5.27
C ASP A 99 14.17 -10.50 -5.85
N TYR A 100 13.03 -10.01 -5.38
CA TYR A 100 12.38 -8.82 -5.96
C TYR A 100 12.14 -7.70 -4.95
N HIS A 101 12.47 -7.92 -3.68
CA HIS A 101 12.37 -6.94 -2.60
C HIS A 101 11.00 -6.27 -2.45
N PHE A 102 9.92 -7.02 -2.62
CA PHE A 102 8.57 -6.54 -2.36
C PHE A 102 7.74 -7.54 -1.56
N SER A 103 6.66 -7.06 -0.94
CA SER A 103 5.68 -7.89 -0.26
C SER A 103 4.30 -7.74 -0.88
N THR A 104 3.52 -8.82 -0.85
CA THR A 104 2.12 -8.80 -1.31
C THR A 104 1.23 -9.69 -0.47
N ILE A 105 -0.06 -9.36 -0.47
CA ILE A 105 -1.09 -10.20 0.12
C ILE A 105 -1.45 -11.29 -0.89
N CYS A 106 -1.45 -12.53 -0.45
CA CYS A 106 -1.76 -13.68 -1.28
C CYS A 106 -2.48 -14.77 -0.50
N ASN A 107 -3.04 -15.73 -1.21
CA ASN A 107 -3.53 -16.98 -0.64
C ASN A 107 -2.45 -18.06 -0.80
N LEU A 108 -2.05 -18.69 0.30
CA LEU A 108 -1.00 -19.69 0.33
C LEU A 108 -1.60 -21.08 0.55
N LYS A 109 -1.61 -21.92 -0.46
CA LYS A 109 -1.96 -23.34 -0.31
C LYS A 109 -0.79 -24.10 0.31
N SER A 110 -0.93 -24.45 1.56
CA SER A 110 0.06 -25.27 2.28
C SER A 110 -0.62 -26.29 3.14
N LYS A 111 -0.08 -27.53 3.13
CA LYS A 111 -0.46 -28.59 4.09
C LYS A 111 0.38 -28.55 5.37
N LYS A 112 1.41 -27.68 5.43
CA LYS A 112 2.32 -27.55 6.56
C LYS A 112 1.94 -26.35 7.42
N ASN A 113 2.13 -26.50 8.74
CA ASN A 113 2.05 -25.35 9.65
C ASN A 113 3.29 -24.48 9.44
N LEU A 114 3.04 -23.22 9.09
CA LEU A 114 4.08 -22.23 8.88
C LEU A 114 4.00 -21.16 9.98
N ASN A 115 5.17 -20.73 10.44
CA ASN A 115 5.32 -19.65 11.40
C ASN A 115 5.77 -18.37 10.71
N ILE A 116 5.47 -17.23 11.33
CA ILE A 116 5.98 -15.94 10.89
C ILE A 116 7.51 -15.98 10.93
N GLY A 117 8.16 -15.53 9.85
CA GLY A 117 9.60 -15.59 9.66
C GLY A 117 10.10 -16.82 8.89
N ASP A 118 9.26 -17.84 8.69
CA ASP A 118 9.67 -19.01 7.89
C ASP A 118 9.98 -18.62 6.46
N SER A 119 11.09 -19.17 5.94
CA SER A 119 11.51 -19.01 4.54
C SER A 119 11.24 -20.30 3.77
N PHE A 120 10.63 -20.17 2.59
CA PHE A 120 10.24 -21.30 1.77
C PHE A 120 10.11 -20.92 0.29
N ASN A 121 9.96 -21.96 -0.54
CA ASN A 121 9.79 -21.79 -1.97
C ASN A 121 8.32 -21.99 -2.36
N VAL A 122 7.83 -21.12 -3.22
CA VAL A 122 6.46 -21.18 -3.75
C VAL A 122 6.45 -21.06 -5.27
N HIS A 123 5.40 -21.58 -5.90
CA HIS A 123 5.07 -21.25 -7.28
C HIS A 123 3.67 -20.62 -7.35
N ASN A 124 3.46 -19.82 -8.40
CA ASN A 124 2.17 -19.20 -8.64
C ASN A 124 1.18 -20.20 -9.22
N ILE A 125 -0.06 -20.20 -8.69
CA ILE A 125 -1.18 -20.92 -9.28
C ILE A 125 -2.08 -19.89 -9.95
N VAL A 126 -2.23 -20.01 -11.26
CA VAL A 126 -3.14 -19.15 -12.03
C VAL A 126 -4.58 -19.50 -11.65
N ASN A 127 -5.30 -18.53 -11.08
CA ASN A 127 -6.72 -18.66 -10.79
C ASN A 127 -7.46 -17.48 -11.44
N ASN A 128 -8.29 -17.77 -12.42
CA ASN A 128 -8.90 -16.76 -13.29
C ASN A 128 -10.02 -15.93 -12.61
N ASN A 129 -10.45 -16.31 -11.41
CA ASN A 129 -11.70 -15.76 -10.84
C ASN A 129 -11.57 -14.93 -9.57
N ASN A 130 -10.36 -14.62 -9.06
CA ASN A 130 -10.22 -13.92 -7.77
C ASN A 130 -9.20 -12.78 -7.81
N ASP A 131 -9.48 -11.71 -7.08
CA ASP A 131 -8.59 -10.56 -6.87
C ASP A 131 -7.33 -10.88 -6.05
N ILE A 132 -7.17 -12.11 -5.57
CA ILE A 132 -6.06 -12.57 -4.74
C ILE A 132 -5.17 -13.50 -5.58
N ILE A 133 -3.85 -13.29 -5.49
CA ILE A 133 -2.85 -14.16 -6.11
C ILE A 133 -2.71 -15.42 -5.26
N TYR A 134 -2.69 -16.58 -5.90
CA TYR A 134 -2.54 -17.88 -5.23
C TYR A 134 -1.14 -18.43 -5.41
N PHE A 135 -0.57 -18.90 -4.31
CA PHE A 135 0.71 -19.60 -4.31
C PHE A 135 0.56 -20.97 -3.67
N GLU A 136 1.36 -21.93 -4.12
CA GLU A 136 1.49 -23.23 -3.50
C GLU A 136 2.91 -23.41 -2.96
N LEU A 137 3.00 -23.96 -1.76
CA LEU A 137 4.26 -24.30 -1.12
C LEU A 137 4.90 -25.49 -1.85
N ILE A 138 6.15 -25.33 -2.27
CA ILE A 138 6.94 -26.40 -2.87
C ILE A 138 7.84 -27.06 -1.81
N SER A 139 8.66 -26.27 -1.13
CA SER A 139 9.65 -26.76 -0.16
C SER A 139 9.96 -25.69 0.88
N LEU A 140 10.32 -26.10 2.09
CA LEU A 140 10.94 -25.21 3.07
C LEU A 140 12.36 -24.91 2.65
N SER A 141 12.77 -23.66 2.73
CA SER A 141 14.18 -23.29 2.62
C SER A 141 14.88 -23.69 3.92
N LYS A 142 15.91 -24.53 3.80
CA LYS A 142 16.84 -24.80 4.91
C LYS A 142 17.68 -23.58 5.21
#